data_03f731393dfdfbac6e1d8e5dc9d72b5e
#
_entry.id   03f731393dfdfbac6e1d8e5dc9d72b5e
#
_cell.length_a   1.000
_cell.length_b   1.000
_cell.length_c   1.000
_cell.angle_alpha   90.00
_cell.angle_beta   90.00
_cell.angle_gamma   90.00
#
_symmetry.space_group_name_H-M   'P 1'
#
loop_
_entity.id
_entity.type
_entity.pdbx_description
1 polymer ?
#
loop_
_entity_poly.entity_id
_entity_poly.type
_entity_poly.pdbx_seq_one_letter_code
_entity_poly.pdbx_strand_id
1 'polypeptide(L)'
;MEKFGSAELTVQKKSNRRDIRNIATMEIYQIIVRVGWIFKTETIIMPAVLDAVVDSGLMRGMLPVMNRGGQSVPPLMYAPHLAKQPIKKWALVRTSVAMSACFAVLAVTWAPLAASRPDLLALLFLLLYGLFAAANGLNLLVVASLQGKLVSPLHRGRAMVVSVAIGSILAIVMALLFLGPWLHDPVTGFPKIFGITAVLFGIAAVVPAFFDEPADQEVDTLVERSPHTTEAVAEKATWIPKKLCGFQSGTRAAVNEWRTTLQKDRGLRKVCVVAAMFSAVLMLFPHYQALARDRLGTTLQSLLTWVVVQNASTGIASLVVGPLTDRRGTRDVLAWLVIGSSFTPLLATVLAQLPHEIAGELFWIVYVPLGLNPITLKIFTNYALELAPSKSEHPRYVSIVGAAIALPFVLSPLIGVLVDVVGFQQMFVAGTLVIATGGILAFGLPEPRNQLNTLQDMTFSRK
;
A
#
# COMPACT_ATOMS: atom_id res chain seq x y z
N MET A 1 4.21 -33.04 42.62
CA MET A 1 4.06 -33.01 41.14
C MET A 1 2.81 -32.27 40.65
N GLU A 2 1.65 -32.40 41.29
CA GLU A 2 0.39 -31.75 40.85
C GLU A 2 0.40 -30.18 40.86
N LYS A 3 1.11 -29.54 41.80
CA LYS A 3 1.17 -28.07 41.87
C LYS A 3 1.98 -27.44 40.73
N PHE A 4 2.96 -28.13 40.12
CA PHE A 4 3.71 -27.64 38.96
C PHE A 4 2.88 -27.68 37.68
N GLY A 5 2.11 -28.75 37.45
CA GLY A 5 1.24 -28.89 36.28
C GLY A 5 0.09 -27.87 36.24
N SER A 6 -0.47 -27.50 37.41
CA SER A 6 -1.55 -26.51 37.50
C SER A 6 -1.06 -25.07 37.23
N ALA A 7 0.18 -24.73 37.60
CA ALA A 7 0.78 -23.43 37.32
C ALA A 7 1.12 -23.26 35.82
N GLU A 8 1.68 -24.29 35.19
CA GLU A 8 1.96 -24.29 33.75
C GLU A 8 0.69 -24.18 32.89
N LEU A 9 -0.36 -24.94 33.23
CA LEU A 9 -1.65 -24.86 32.55
C LEU A 9 -2.29 -23.48 32.70
N THR A 10 -2.12 -22.82 33.83
CA THR A 10 -2.65 -21.46 34.08
C THR A 10 -1.89 -20.41 33.27
N VAL A 11 -0.56 -20.52 33.18
CA VAL A 11 0.30 -19.65 32.38
C VAL A 11 -0.01 -19.82 30.88
N GLN A 12 -0.14 -21.04 30.40
CA GLN A 12 -0.45 -21.36 29.02
C GLN A 12 -1.86 -20.87 28.60
N LYS A 13 -2.84 -21.01 29.49
CA LYS A 13 -4.22 -20.49 29.29
C LYS A 13 -4.25 -18.95 29.27
N LYS A 14 -3.44 -18.28 30.08
CA LYS A 14 -3.31 -16.81 30.10
C LYS A 14 -2.62 -16.30 28.84
N SER A 15 -1.58 -16.98 28.36
CA SER A 15 -0.88 -16.65 27.10
C SER A 15 -1.84 -16.76 25.91
N ASN A 16 -2.59 -17.85 25.80
CA ASN A 16 -3.53 -18.07 24.70
C ASN A 16 -4.66 -17.03 24.66
N ARG A 17 -5.19 -16.62 25.83
CA ARG A 17 -6.20 -15.54 25.90
C ARG A 17 -5.65 -14.18 25.46
N ARG A 18 -4.38 -13.88 25.78
CA ARG A 18 -3.69 -12.67 25.37
C ARG A 18 -3.49 -12.63 23.86
N ASP A 19 -3.05 -13.74 23.27
CA ASP A 19 -2.84 -13.85 21.82
C ASP A 19 -4.14 -13.66 21.04
N ILE A 20 -5.24 -14.32 21.49
CA ILE A 20 -6.56 -14.17 20.87
C ILE A 20 -7.03 -12.71 20.95
N ARG A 21 -6.88 -12.04 22.11
CA ARG A 21 -7.28 -10.65 22.28
C ARG A 21 -6.47 -9.72 21.35
N ASN A 22 -5.17 -9.91 21.25
CA ASN A 22 -4.30 -9.11 20.41
C ASN A 22 -4.61 -9.31 18.92
N ILE A 23 -4.87 -10.55 18.49
CA ILE A 23 -5.30 -10.86 17.13
C ILE A 23 -6.63 -10.15 16.84
N ALA A 24 -7.65 -10.32 17.69
CA ALA A 24 -8.95 -9.68 17.50
C ALA A 24 -8.85 -8.14 17.45
N THR A 25 -8.05 -7.54 18.32
CA THR A 25 -7.81 -6.10 18.32
C THR A 25 -7.15 -5.63 17.03
N MET A 26 -6.16 -6.39 16.50
CA MET A 26 -5.49 -6.09 15.24
C MET A 26 -6.46 -6.19 14.05
N GLU A 27 -7.31 -7.23 14.03
CA GLU A 27 -8.33 -7.41 12.99
C GLU A 27 -9.32 -6.25 12.97
N ILE A 28 -9.89 -5.90 14.14
CA ILE A 28 -10.83 -4.78 14.27
C ILE A 28 -10.19 -3.48 13.78
N TYR A 29 -8.94 -3.23 14.18
CA TYR A 29 -8.19 -2.06 13.71
C TYR A 29 -8.09 -2.03 12.18
N GLN A 30 -7.63 -3.13 11.57
CA GLN A 30 -7.44 -3.20 10.12
C GLN A 30 -8.76 -3.09 9.35
N ILE A 31 -9.84 -3.67 9.86
CA ILE A 31 -11.18 -3.57 9.26
C ILE A 31 -11.64 -2.11 9.25
N ILE A 32 -11.56 -1.40 10.39
CA ILE A 32 -12.00 -0.01 10.49
C ILE A 32 -11.17 0.89 9.56
N VAL A 33 -9.85 0.74 9.59
CA VAL A 33 -8.95 1.49 8.69
C VAL A 33 -9.32 1.22 7.24
N ARG A 34 -9.60 -0.03 6.84
CA ARG A 34 -9.97 -0.39 5.47
C ARG A 34 -11.30 0.23 5.05
N VAL A 35 -12.28 0.30 5.95
CA VAL A 35 -13.55 1.01 5.69
C VAL A 35 -13.30 2.51 5.49
N GLY A 36 -12.42 3.13 6.29
CA GLY A 36 -12.04 4.52 6.09
C GLY A 36 -11.36 4.78 4.74
N TRP A 37 -10.60 3.82 4.23
CA TRP A 37 -9.89 3.93 2.95
C TRP A 37 -10.82 4.07 1.75
N ILE A 38 -12.04 3.51 1.77
CA ILE A 38 -12.93 3.56 0.61
C ILE A 38 -13.40 4.97 0.31
N PHE A 39 -13.60 5.79 1.36
CA PHE A 39 -14.02 7.19 1.23
C PHE A 39 -12.92 8.12 0.72
N LYS A 40 -11.64 7.69 0.80
CA LYS A 40 -10.50 8.45 0.32
C LYS A 40 -9.76 7.73 -0.81
N THR A 41 -10.43 6.91 -1.60
CA THR A 41 -9.80 6.17 -2.70
C THR A 41 -8.92 7.07 -3.55
N GLU A 42 -7.63 6.77 -3.57
CA GLU A 42 -6.57 7.62 -4.17
C GLU A 42 -6.70 7.74 -5.68
N THR A 43 -7.21 6.70 -6.30
CA THR A 43 -7.35 6.59 -7.76
C THR A 43 -8.63 7.24 -8.30
N ILE A 44 -9.59 7.54 -7.43
CA ILE A 44 -10.94 7.98 -7.85
C ILE A 44 -11.38 9.22 -7.07
N ILE A 45 -11.50 9.11 -5.74
CA ILE A 45 -12.08 10.19 -4.92
C ILE A 45 -11.12 11.37 -4.79
N MET A 46 -9.86 11.14 -4.48
CA MET A 46 -8.90 12.23 -4.26
C MET A 46 -8.64 13.09 -5.53
N PRO A 47 -8.49 12.51 -6.74
CA PRO A 47 -8.46 13.30 -7.96
C PRO A 47 -9.74 14.09 -8.20
N ALA A 48 -10.93 13.48 -8.00
CA ALA A 48 -12.21 14.15 -8.19
C ALA A 48 -12.41 15.35 -7.25
N VAL A 49 -11.95 15.20 -6.00
CA VAL A 49 -11.95 16.29 -5.01
C VAL A 49 -11.08 17.46 -5.46
N LEU A 50 -9.86 17.15 -5.95
CA LEU A 50 -8.93 18.18 -6.41
C LEU A 50 -9.47 18.89 -7.67
N ASP A 51 -10.00 18.13 -8.63
CA ASP A 51 -10.57 18.63 -9.87
C ASP A 51 -11.86 19.47 -9.65
N ALA A 52 -12.56 19.29 -8.56
CA ALA A 52 -13.69 20.14 -8.20
C ALA A 52 -13.28 21.56 -7.78
N VAL A 53 -11.99 21.74 -7.48
CA VAL A 53 -11.44 23.01 -7.00
C VAL A 53 -10.52 23.66 -8.03
N VAL A 54 -9.63 22.87 -8.65
CA VAL A 54 -8.64 23.34 -9.62
C VAL A 54 -8.46 22.32 -10.74
N ASP A 55 -8.70 22.75 -11.97
CA ASP A 55 -8.50 21.94 -13.17
C ASP A 55 -7.05 22.10 -13.67
N SER A 56 -6.13 21.30 -13.15
CA SER A 56 -4.70 21.37 -13.48
C SER A 56 -4.05 20.00 -13.42
N GLY A 57 -3.45 19.58 -14.53
CA GLY A 57 -2.68 18.34 -14.60
C GLY A 57 -1.47 18.32 -13.66
N LEU A 58 -0.82 19.49 -13.48
CA LEU A 58 0.26 19.63 -12.51
C LEU A 58 -0.20 19.24 -11.09
N MET A 59 -1.34 19.79 -10.65
CA MET A 59 -1.90 19.50 -9.32
C MET A 59 -2.32 18.04 -9.19
N ARG A 60 -2.95 17.47 -10.23
CA ARG A 60 -3.26 16.01 -10.27
C ARG A 60 -2.00 15.17 -10.16
N GLY A 61 -0.93 15.54 -10.86
CA GLY A 61 0.36 14.86 -10.80
C GLY A 61 1.05 14.92 -9.44
N MET A 62 0.72 15.89 -8.59
CA MET A 62 1.23 15.97 -7.22
C MET A 62 0.64 14.86 -6.31
N LEU A 63 -0.56 14.33 -6.58
CA LEU A 63 -1.20 13.32 -5.74
C LEU A 63 -0.35 12.04 -5.60
N PRO A 64 0.16 11.40 -6.70
CA PRO A 64 1.03 10.24 -6.57
C PRO A 64 2.34 10.55 -5.83
N VAL A 65 2.93 11.74 -6.05
CA VAL A 65 4.16 12.16 -5.36
C VAL A 65 3.94 12.28 -3.87
N MET A 66 2.87 12.99 -3.45
CA MET A 66 2.53 13.16 -2.03
C MET A 66 2.25 11.81 -1.37
N ASN A 67 1.48 10.96 -2.03
CA ASN A 67 1.15 9.65 -1.50
C ASN A 67 2.39 8.76 -1.33
N ARG A 68 3.18 8.58 -2.37
CA ARG A 68 4.35 7.68 -2.33
C ARG A 68 5.51 8.26 -1.53
N GLY A 69 5.76 9.56 -1.66
CA GLY A 69 6.76 10.25 -0.84
C GLY A 69 6.43 10.17 0.65
N GLY A 70 5.18 10.46 1.00
CA GLY A 70 4.70 10.36 2.38
C GLY A 70 4.75 8.95 2.93
N GLN A 71 4.41 7.93 2.14
CA GLN A 71 4.48 6.53 2.59
C GLN A 71 5.90 5.97 2.70
N SER A 72 6.89 6.55 2.03
CA SER A 72 8.25 5.99 1.95
C SER A 72 9.25 6.73 2.83
N VAL A 73 9.28 8.06 2.77
CA VAL A 73 10.33 8.86 3.43
C VAL A 73 10.18 8.90 4.97
N PRO A 74 9.02 9.25 5.53
CA PRO A 74 8.87 9.32 6.99
C PRO A 74 9.13 8.00 7.72
N PRO A 75 8.68 6.82 7.21
CA PRO A 75 9.01 5.54 7.82
C PRO A 75 10.52 5.28 7.91
N LEU A 76 11.28 5.60 6.86
CA LEU A 76 12.74 5.42 6.87
C LEU A 76 13.41 6.26 7.96
N MET A 77 12.93 7.49 8.17
CA MET A 77 13.46 8.37 9.20
C MET A 77 13.06 7.95 10.61
N TYR A 78 11.84 7.43 10.77
CA TYR A 78 11.28 7.12 12.08
C TYR A 78 11.58 5.68 12.54
N ALA A 79 11.93 4.76 11.67
CA ALA A 79 12.18 3.36 12.01
C ALA A 79 13.18 3.16 13.15
N PRO A 80 14.34 3.88 13.22
CA PRO A 80 15.28 3.74 14.32
C PRO A 80 14.72 4.25 15.66
N HIS A 81 13.85 5.25 15.62
CA HIS A 81 13.19 5.79 16.80
C HIS A 81 12.12 4.82 17.34
N LEU A 82 11.32 4.23 16.43
CA LEU A 82 10.32 3.23 16.78
C LEU A 82 10.95 1.97 17.39
N ALA A 83 12.11 1.54 16.87
CA ALA A 83 12.83 0.38 17.38
C ALA A 83 13.27 0.52 18.85
N LYS A 84 13.49 1.75 19.32
CA LYS A 84 13.87 2.05 20.71
C LYS A 84 12.68 2.16 21.67
N GLN A 85 11.45 2.19 21.16
CA GLN A 85 10.25 2.31 22.00
C GLN A 85 9.87 0.95 22.59
N PRO A 86 9.82 0.79 23.92
CA PRO A 86 9.47 -0.49 24.55
C PRO A 86 7.99 -0.85 24.33
N ILE A 87 7.12 0.15 24.17
CA ILE A 87 5.67 0.00 23.91
C ILE A 87 5.32 0.79 22.65
N LYS A 88 4.92 0.10 21.60
CA LYS A 88 4.69 0.66 20.26
C LYS A 88 3.22 1.01 19.99
N LYS A 89 2.27 0.50 20.78
CA LYS A 89 0.83 0.76 20.59
C LYS A 89 0.47 2.24 20.59
N TRP A 90 1.15 3.05 21.41
CA TRP A 90 0.92 4.50 21.47
C TRP A 90 1.41 5.24 20.21
N ALA A 91 2.39 4.68 19.51
CA ALA A 91 2.79 5.20 18.20
C ALA A 91 1.67 4.96 17.17
N LEU A 92 0.99 3.81 17.25
CA LEU A 92 -0.17 3.51 16.39
C LEU A 92 -1.34 4.45 16.68
N VAL A 93 -1.64 4.72 17.95
CA VAL A 93 -2.65 5.74 18.35
C VAL A 93 -2.31 7.10 17.73
N ARG A 94 -1.07 7.59 17.94
CA ARG A 94 -0.65 8.92 17.44
C ARG A 94 -0.73 9.04 15.93
N THR A 95 -0.29 8.03 15.18
CA THR A 95 -0.35 8.06 13.73
C THR A 95 -1.78 8.00 13.22
N SER A 96 -2.67 7.23 13.86
CA SER A 96 -4.09 7.18 13.51
C SER A 96 -4.83 8.48 13.84
N VAL A 97 -4.50 9.13 14.97
CA VAL A 97 -5.01 10.48 15.30
C VAL A 97 -4.55 11.50 14.25
N ALA A 98 -3.29 11.46 13.84
CA ALA A 98 -2.77 12.35 12.80
C ALA A 98 -3.50 12.16 11.46
N MET A 99 -3.78 10.90 11.07
CA MET A 99 -4.57 10.59 9.89
C MET A 99 -5.99 11.15 9.99
N SER A 100 -6.64 10.98 11.15
CA SER A 100 -7.98 11.52 11.43
C SER A 100 -7.98 13.05 11.37
N ALA A 101 -7.01 13.70 12.00
CA ALA A 101 -6.92 15.16 12.08
C ALA A 101 -6.80 15.81 10.69
N CYS A 102 -6.02 15.24 9.77
CA CYS A 102 -5.90 15.75 8.40
C CYS A 102 -7.27 15.83 7.71
N PHE A 103 -8.08 14.78 7.81
CA PHE A 103 -9.40 14.76 7.20
C PHE A 103 -10.43 15.58 8.00
N ALA A 104 -10.29 15.69 9.32
CA ALA A 104 -11.14 16.56 10.13
C ALA A 104 -10.95 18.04 9.73
N VAL A 105 -9.71 18.48 9.54
CA VAL A 105 -9.42 19.83 9.04
C VAL A 105 -10.02 20.07 7.67
N LEU A 106 -9.87 19.10 6.74
CA LEU A 106 -10.50 19.21 5.41
C LEU A 106 -12.02 19.29 5.50
N ALA A 107 -12.65 18.50 6.37
CA ALA A 107 -14.10 18.52 6.54
C ALA A 107 -14.65 19.89 6.97
N VAL A 108 -13.92 20.57 7.86
CA VAL A 108 -14.34 21.88 8.40
C VAL A 108 -14.00 23.03 7.46
N THR A 109 -12.84 22.95 6.78
CA THR A 109 -12.32 24.05 5.95
C THR A 109 -12.85 24.04 4.53
N TRP A 110 -13.39 22.91 4.05
CA TRP A 110 -13.81 22.74 2.66
C TRP A 110 -14.83 23.78 2.20
N ALA A 111 -16.02 23.81 2.82
CA ALA A 111 -17.10 24.64 2.36
C ALA A 111 -16.76 26.16 2.38
N PRO A 112 -16.18 26.72 3.46
CA PRO A 112 -15.84 28.14 3.50
C PRO A 112 -14.73 28.52 2.51
N LEU A 113 -13.74 27.66 2.27
CA LEU A 113 -12.64 27.94 1.37
C LEU A 113 -13.02 27.70 -0.10
N ALA A 114 -13.84 26.70 -0.40
CA ALA A 114 -14.32 26.44 -1.76
C ALA A 114 -15.09 27.63 -2.33
N ALA A 115 -15.86 28.34 -1.48
CA ALA A 115 -16.61 29.53 -1.88
C ALA A 115 -15.74 30.78 -1.98
N SER A 116 -14.71 30.95 -1.14
CA SER A 116 -13.96 32.20 -1.02
C SER A 116 -12.58 32.19 -1.69
N ARG A 117 -11.84 31.06 -1.59
CA ARG A 117 -10.45 30.95 -2.06
C ARG A 117 -10.13 29.51 -2.54
N PRO A 118 -10.60 29.10 -3.73
CA PRO A 118 -10.39 27.76 -4.25
C PRO A 118 -8.91 27.39 -4.40
N ASP A 119 -8.05 28.31 -4.84
CA ASP A 119 -6.60 28.04 -4.97
C ASP A 119 -5.95 27.72 -3.63
N LEU A 120 -6.31 28.44 -2.56
CA LEU A 120 -5.83 28.17 -1.22
C LEU A 120 -6.33 26.80 -0.72
N LEU A 121 -7.58 26.44 -1.05
CA LEU A 121 -8.12 25.13 -0.72
C LEU A 121 -7.37 24.00 -1.41
N ALA A 122 -7.02 24.15 -2.69
CA ALA A 122 -6.23 23.16 -3.42
C ALA A 122 -4.85 22.94 -2.79
N LEU A 123 -4.16 24.02 -2.41
CA LEU A 123 -2.88 23.94 -1.72
C LEU A 123 -3.02 23.29 -0.33
N LEU A 124 -4.03 23.70 0.44
CA LEU A 124 -4.31 23.10 1.75
C LEU A 124 -4.64 21.61 1.63
N PHE A 125 -5.44 21.24 0.61
CA PHE A 125 -5.75 19.84 0.32
C PHE A 125 -4.48 19.03 0.04
N LEU A 126 -3.60 19.50 -0.85
CA LEU A 126 -2.34 18.81 -1.15
C LEU A 126 -1.42 18.71 0.09
N LEU A 127 -1.32 19.78 0.89
CA LEU A 127 -0.54 19.76 2.13
C LEU A 127 -1.07 18.72 3.12
N LEU A 128 -2.38 18.75 3.39
CA LEU A 128 -3.01 17.82 4.33
C LEU A 128 -2.98 16.38 3.81
N TYR A 129 -3.12 16.20 2.49
CA TYR A 129 -2.99 14.89 1.86
C TYR A 129 -1.56 14.35 1.97
N GLY A 130 -0.55 15.19 1.81
CA GLY A 130 0.87 14.83 2.03
C GLY A 130 1.16 14.47 3.49
N LEU A 131 0.63 15.24 4.45
CA LEU A 131 0.73 14.95 5.88
C LEU A 131 0.00 13.65 6.24
N PHE A 132 -1.19 13.44 5.69
CA PHE A 132 -1.91 12.17 5.82
C PHE A 132 -1.08 11.01 5.28
N ALA A 133 -0.49 11.13 4.09
CA ALA A 133 0.33 10.09 3.49
C ALA A 133 1.57 9.77 4.35
N ALA A 134 2.19 10.78 4.95
CA ALA A 134 3.29 10.63 5.90
C ALA A 134 2.85 9.88 7.19
N ALA A 135 1.72 10.29 7.78
CA ALA A 135 1.13 9.63 8.93
C ALA A 135 0.76 8.18 8.63
N ASN A 136 0.21 7.92 7.43
CA ASN A 136 -0.13 6.58 6.95
C ASN A 136 1.12 5.70 6.76
N GLY A 137 2.19 6.23 6.18
CA GLY A 137 3.45 5.50 6.06
C GLY A 137 4.01 5.07 7.43
N LEU A 138 4.02 6.00 8.39
CA LEU A 138 4.39 5.69 9.77
C LEU A 138 3.45 4.66 10.41
N ASN A 139 2.15 4.78 10.16
CA ASN A 139 1.13 3.86 10.64
C ASN A 139 1.39 2.42 10.15
N LEU A 140 1.65 2.24 8.85
CA LEU A 140 1.99 0.94 8.26
C LEU A 140 3.25 0.33 8.89
N LEU A 141 4.28 1.14 9.16
CA LEU A 141 5.49 0.69 9.84
C LEU A 141 5.18 0.19 11.27
N VAL A 142 4.37 0.94 12.01
CA VAL A 142 3.99 0.58 13.39
C VAL A 142 3.11 -0.67 13.41
N VAL A 143 2.12 -0.78 12.51
CA VAL A 143 1.27 -1.97 12.36
C VAL A 143 2.12 -3.21 12.08
N ALA A 144 3.05 -3.14 11.12
CA ALA A 144 3.94 -4.25 10.81
C ALA A 144 4.81 -4.66 12.02
N SER A 145 5.31 -3.69 12.77
CA SER A 145 6.10 -3.92 13.99
C SER A 145 5.28 -4.60 15.10
N LEU A 146 4.05 -4.11 15.36
CA LEU A 146 3.13 -4.69 16.33
C LEU A 146 2.66 -6.09 15.91
N GLN A 147 2.32 -6.28 14.64
CA GLN A 147 1.95 -7.58 14.10
C GLN A 147 3.09 -8.60 14.25
N GLY A 148 4.33 -8.16 14.02
CA GLY A 148 5.52 -8.97 14.27
C GLY A 148 5.71 -9.36 15.73
N LYS A 149 5.37 -8.46 16.67
CA LYS A 149 5.54 -8.65 18.12
C LYS A 149 4.39 -9.43 18.76
N LEU A 150 3.14 -9.15 18.35
CA LEU A 150 1.93 -9.60 19.08
C LEU A 150 1.22 -10.79 18.44
N VAL A 151 1.47 -11.08 17.15
CA VAL A 151 0.78 -12.14 16.42
C VAL A 151 1.76 -13.24 16.02
N SER A 152 1.47 -14.47 16.43
CA SER A 152 2.32 -15.61 16.07
C SER A 152 2.34 -15.83 14.54
N PRO A 153 3.47 -16.29 13.96
CA PRO A 153 3.60 -16.52 12.52
C PRO A 153 2.52 -17.42 11.92
N LEU A 154 2.08 -18.44 12.68
CA LEU A 154 1.05 -19.41 12.26
C LEU A 154 -0.34 -18.79 12.05
N HIS A 155 -0.66 -17.71 12.77
CA HIS A 155 -1.98 -17.08 12.73
C HIS A 155 -2.01 -15.82 11.86
N ARG A 156 -0.85 -15.23 11.50
CA ARG A 156 -0.77 -13.99 10.72
C ARG A 156 -1.48 -14.07 9.37
N GLY A 157 -1.30 -15.18 8.66
CA GLY A 157 -1.90 -15.36 7.35
C GLY A 157 -3.43 -15.42 7.41
N ARG A 158 -3.98 -16.22 8.33
CA ARG A 158 -5.44 -16.35 8.50
C ARG A 158 -6.07 -15.04 8.96
N ALA A 159 -5.47 -14.40 9.94
CA ALA A 159 -5.88 -13.11 10.45
C ALA A 159 -5.96 -12.08 9.30
N MET A 160 -4.92 -11.95 8.52
CA MET A 160 -4.88 -11.02 7.38
C MET A 160 -5.97 -11.30 6.34
N VAL A 161 -6.27 -12.56 6.05
CA VAL A 161 -7.34 -12.92 5.08
C VAL A 161 -8.71 -12.51 5.62
N VAL A 162 -8.98 -12.76 6.90
CA VAL A 162 -10.25 -12.42 7.55
C VAL A 162 -10.48 -10.91 7.56
N SER A 163 -9.50 -10.12 8.01
CA SER A 163 -9.63 -8.65 8.04
C SER A 163 -9.78 -8.04 6.64
N VAL A 164 -9.07 -8.58 5.64
CA VAL A 164 -9.20 -8.12 4.26
C VAL A 164 -10.58 -8.46 3.69
N ALA A 165 -11.10 -9.66 3.92
CA ALA A 165 -12.40 -10.08 3.40
C ALA A 165 -13.54 -9.28 4.05
N ILE A 166 -13.62 -9.31 5.39
CA ILE A 166 -14.67 -8.59 6.13
C ILE A 166 -14.57 -7.08 5.89
N GLY A 167 -13.36 -6.53 5.96
CA GLY A 167 -13.14 -5.10 5.74
C GLY A 167 -13.51 -4.66 4.33
N SER A 168 -13.30 -5.48 3.30
CA SER A 168 -13.69 -5.15 1.93
C SER A 168 -15.19 -5.16 1.72
N ILE A 169 -15.88 -6.20 2.25
CA ILE A 169 -17.33 -6.26 2.18
C ILE A 169 -17.96 -5.06 2.90
N LEU A 170 -17.51 -4.79 4.13
CA LEU A 170 -18.03 -3.67 4.91
C LEU A 170 -17.73 -2.32 4.24
N ALA A 171 -16.54 -2.16 3.66
CA ALA A 171 -16.17 -0.96 2.91
C ALA A 171 -17.11 -0.74 1.70
N ILE A 172 -17.40 -1.78 0.92
CA ILE A 172 -18.33 -1.68 -0.22
C ILE A 172 -19.74 -1.31 0.27
N VAL A 173 -20.23 -1.96 1.32
CA VAL A 173 -21.54 -1.65 1.91
C VAL A 173 -21.61 -0.18 2.35
N MET A 174 -20.59 0.30 3.05
CA MET A 174 -20.50 1.69 3.49
C MET A 174 -20.42 2.68 2.31
N ALA A 175 -19.71 2.32 1.23
CA ALA A 175 -19.68 3.13 0.02
C ALA A 175 -21.06 3.22 -0.63
N LEU A 176 -21.77 2.12 -0.77
CA LEU A 176 -23.11 2.08 -1.36
C LEU A 176 -24.13 2.90 -0.52
N LEU A 177 -24.02 2.85 0.81
CA LEU A 177 -24.95 3.55 1.70
C LEU A 177 -24.69 5.07 1.76
N PHE A 178 -23.44 5.50 1.78
CA PHE A 178 -23.07 6.87 2.08
C PHE A 178 -22.49 7.64 0.88
N LEU A 179 -21.65 7.01 0.06
CA LEU A 179 -20.93 7.73 -0.99
C LEU A 179 -21.88 8.17 -2.11
N GLY A 180 -22.84 7.33 -2.52
CA GLY A 180 -23.81 7.65 -3.56
C GLY A 180 -24.57 8.96 -3.30
N PRO A 181 -25.30 9.10 -2.18
CA PRO A 181 -26.02 10.33 -1.85
C PRO A 181 -25.12 11.56 -1.71
N TRP A 182 -23.88 11.40 -1.22
CA TRP A 182 -22.99 12.54 -1.00
C TRP A 182 -22.28 13.03 -2.27
N LEU A 183 -22.18 12.22 -3.30
CA LEU A 183 -21.62 12.62 -4.58
C LEU A 183 -22.59 13.40 -5.48
N HIS A 184 -23.86 13.58 -5.07
CA HIS A 184 -24.80 14.41 -5.81
C HIS A 184 -24.48 15.92 -5.73
N ASP A 185 -23.99 16.38 -4.58
CA ASP A 185 -23.62 17.77 -4.36
C ASP A 185 -22.18 17.85 -3.81
N PRO A 186 -21.20 18.28 -4.63
CA PRO A 186 -19.80 18.38 -4.22
C PRO A 186 -19.56 19.32 -3.03
N VAL A 187 -20.34 20.39 -2.93
CA VAL A 187 -20.15 21.43 -1.91
C VAL A 187 -20.43 20.88 -0.52
N THR A 188 -21.51 20.13 -0.38
CA THR A 188 -21.92 19.54 0.92
C THR A 188 -21.42 18.09 1.07
N GLY A 189 -21.16 17.39 -0.01
CA GLY A 189 -20.80 16.00 -0.03
C GLY A 189 -19.33 15.74 0.36
N PHE A 190 -18.40 16.50 -0.16
CA PHE A 190 -16.98 16.32 0.17
C PHE A 190 -16.69 16.56 1.67
N PRO A 191 -17.23 17.58 2.34
CA PRO A 191 -17.11 17.69 3.80
C PRO A 191 -17.62 16.47 4.56
N LYS A 192 -18.72 15.86 4.11
CA LYS A 192 -19.26 14.63 4.72
C LYS A 192 -18.34 13.44 4.50
N ILE A 193 -17.78 13.28 3.27
CA ILE A 193 -16.80 12.25 2.94
C ILE A 193 -15.54 12.39 3.81
N PHE A 194 -15.02 13.61 3.96
CA PHE A 194 -13.88 13.86 4.85
C PHE A 194 -14.23 13.63 6.31
N GLY A 195 -15.44 14.06 6.74
CA GLY A 195 -15.92 13.86 8.10
C GLY A 195 -16.02 12.40 8.50
N ILE A 196 -16.64 11.55 7.66
CA ILE A 196 -16.71 10.11 7.95
C ILE A 196 -15.32 9.45 7.92
N THR A 197 -14.46 9.89 7.01
CA THR A 197 -13.06 9.41 6.97
C THR A 197 -12.32 9.75 8.26
N ALA A 198 -12.46 10.99 8.74
CA ALA A 198 -11.89 11.44 10.01
C ALA A 198 -12.44 10.64 11.20
N VAL A 199 -13.77 10.43 11.26
CA VAL A 199 -14.40 9.64 12.33
C VAL A 199 -13.90 8.20 12.33
N LEU A 200 -13.83 7.55 11.17
CA LEU A 200 -13.36 6.15 11.07
C LEU A 200 -11.89 6.01 11.50
N PHE A 201 -11.00 6.92 11.07
CA PHE A 201 -9.62 6.91 11.54
C PHE A 201 -9.49 7.31 13.02
N GLY A 202 -10.40 8.16 13.53
CA GLY A 202 -10.53 8.50 14.94
C GLY A 202 -10.94 7.30 15.80
N ILE A 203 -11.94 6.53 15.36
CA ILE A 203 -12.33 5.27 16.00
C ILE A 203 -11.18 4.27 15.94
N ALA A 204 -10.53 4.14 14.77
CA ALA A 204 -9.35 3.29 14.64
C ALA A 204 -8.23 3.68 15.62
N ALA A 205 -8.07 4.96 15.93
CA ALA A 205 -7.05 5.43 16.89
C ALA A 205 -7.30 4.98 18.33
N VAL A 206 -8.55 4.66 18.70
CA VAL A 206 -8.88 4.16 20.04
C VAL A 206 -8.56 2.67 20.19
N VAL A 207 -8.70 1.89 19.12
CA VAL A 207 -8.55 0.43 19.15
C VAL A 207 -7.17 -0.03 19.68
N PRO A 208 -6.04 0.59 19.30
CA PRO A 208 -4.72 0.15 19.78
C PRO A 208 -4.53 0.26 21.29
N ALA A 209 -5.31 1.07 21.99
CA ALA A 209 -5.25 1.16 23.44
C ALA A 209 -5.56 -0.18 24.12
N PHE A 210 -6.35 -1.04 23.48
CA PHE A 210 -6.76 -2.36 23.97
C PHE A 210 -5.73 -3.46 23.73
N PHE A 211 -4.62 -3.21 23.03
CA PHE A 211 -3.53 -4.18 22.94
C PHE A 211 -2.92 -4.45 24.30
N ASP A 212 -2.71 -5.73 24.58
CA ASP A 212 -1.90 -6.20 25.70
C ASP A 212 -0.45 -6.37 25.23
N GLU A 213 0.26 -5.25 25.15
CA GLU A 213 1.62 -5.20 24.64
C GLU A 213 2.62 -5.28 25.79
N PRO A 214 3.46 -6.36 25.90
CA PRO A 214 4.56 -6.42 26.84
C PRO A 214 5.66 -5.42 26.48
N ALA A 215 6.36 -4.87 27.44
CA ALA A 215 7.57 -4.09 27.18
C ALA A 215 8.65 -5.00 26.57
N ASP A 216 9.46 -4.47 25.64
CA ASP A 216 10.49 -5.28 24.95
C ASP A 216 11.51 -5.90 25.92
N GLN A 217 11.82 -5.23 27.03
CA GLN A 217 12.71 -5.75 28.09
C GLN A 217 12.15 -6.99 28.83
N GLU A 218 10.82 -7.13 28.93
CA GLU A 218 10.20 -8.33 29.51
C GLU A 218 10.27 -9.53 28.55
N VAL A 219 10.27 -9.28 27.24
CA VAL A 219 10.37 -10.36 26.24
C VAL A 219 11.75 -10.99 26.27
N ASP A 220 12.81 -10.20 26.37
CA ASP A 220 14.19 -10.71 26.45
C ASP A 220 14.41 -11.56 27.71
N THR A 221 13.87 -11.15 28.85
CA THR A 221 13.98 -11.91 30.12
C THR A 221 13.15 -13.22 30.14
N LEU A 222 12.06 -13.28 29.37
CA LEU A 222 11.24 -14.50 29.23
C LEU A 222 11.88 -15.51 28.26
N VAL A 223 12.56 -15.03 27.24
CA VAL A 223 13.33 -15.87 26.29
C VAL A 223 14.54 -16.49 26.97
N GLU A 224 15.28 -15.73 27.80
CA GLU A 224 16.43 -16.25 28.58
C GLU A 224 16.05 -17.32 29.60
N ARG A 225 14.80 -17.36 30.07
CA ARG A 225 14.31 -18.38 31.02
C ARG A 225 13.85 -19.69 30.38
N SER A 226 13.87 -19.81 29.05
CA SER A 226 13.45 -21.03 28.33
C SER A 226 14.66 -21.68 27.64
N PRO A 227 15.27 -22.73 28.25
CA PRO A 227 16.61 -23.25 27.85
C PRO A 227 16.66 -24.00 26.51
N HIS A 228 15.54 -24.24 25.85
CA HIS A 228 15.48 -25.12 24.66
C HIS A 228 15.21 -24.42 23.32
N THR A 229 15.20 -23.07 23.26
CA THR A 229 14.91 -22.35 21.99
C THR A 229 15.95 -21.27 21.65
N THR A 230 17.10 -21.25 22.33
CA THR A 230 17.96 -20.07 22.42
C THR A 230 18.80 -19.81 21.19
N GLU A 231 19.19 -20.83 20.41
CA GLU A 231 20.13 -20.63 19.28
C GLU A 231 19.44 -20.12 18.00
N ALA A 232 18.18 -20.45 17.77
CA ALA A 232 17.48 -20.06 16.53
C ALA A 232 16.82 -18.67 16.57
N VAL A 233 16.62 -18.09 17.77
CA VAL A 233 15.90 -16.81 17.96
C VAL A 233 16.89 -15.65 18.20
N ALA A 234 18.02 -15.88 18.84
CA ALA A 234 19.03 -14.86 19.09
C ALA A 234 19.71 -14.34 17.80
N GLU A 235 19.86 -15.19 16.79
CA GLU A 235 20.43 -14.80 15.49
C GLU A 235 19.47 -13.92 14.66
N LYS A 236 18.17 -13.88 14.99
CA LYS A 236 17.13 -13.11 14.28
C LYS A 236 16.88 -11.68 14.80
N ALA A 237 17.38 -11.34 15.99
CA ALA A 237 17.14 -10.02 16.60
C ALA A 237 18.22 -8.97 16.30
N THR A 238 19.33 -9.34 15.70
CA THR A 238 20.54 -8.48 15.57
C THR A 238 20.67 -7.73 14.24
N TRP A 239 19.67 -7.71 13.38
CA TRP A 239 19.80 -7.07 12.06
C TRP A 239 19.44 -5.58 11.98
N ILE A 240 19.23 -4.89 13.10
CA ILE A 240 19.18 -3.43 13.06
C ILE A 240 20.64 -2.94 13.07
N PRO A 241 21.13 -2.31 11.97
CA PRO A 241 22.50 -1.84 11.94
C PRO A 241 22.73 -0.83 13.09
N LYS A 242 23.67 -1.12 13.99
CA LYS A 242 24.08 -0.24 15.09
C LYS A 242 24.66 1.12 14.66
N LYS A 243 24.62 1.46 13.36
CA LYS A 243 25.17 2.69 12.77
C LYS A 243 24.14 3.46 11.95
N LEU A 244 23.12 4.02 12.59
CA LEU A 244 22.35 5.12 11.99
C LEU A 244 22.38 6.37 12.89
N CYS A 245 23.56 6.70 13.37
CA CYS A 245 23.86 7.99 14.00
C CYS A 245 24.63 8.86 13.00
N GLY A 246 23.91 9.50 12.06
CA GLY A 246 24.46 10.36 11.02
C GLY A 246 23.64 10.30 9.75
N PHE A 247 22.59 11.10 9.66
CA PHE A 247 21.64 11.09 8.55
C PHE A 247 22.32 11.26 7.17
N GLN A 248 23.41 12.01 7.08
CA GLN A 248 24.13 12.23 5.81
C GLN A 248 25.10 11.11 5.46
N SER A 249 25.70 10.42 6.43
CA SER A 249 26.61 9.30 6.17
C SER A 249 25.85 8.00 5.90
N GLY A 250 24.69 7.82 6.54
CA GLY A 250 23.84 6.63 6.35
C GLY A 250 23.20 6.52 4.96
N THR A 251 22.71 7.64 4.44
CA THR A 251 22.09 7.66 3.09
C THR A 251 23.09 7.42 1.97
N ARG A 252 24.29 8.00 2.05
CA ARG A 252 25.37 7.75 1.06
C ARG A 252 25.85 6.31 1.11
N ALA A 253 26.00 5.75 2.31
CA ALA A 253 26.39 4.35 2.47
C ALA A 253 25.31 3.41 1.91
N ALA A 254 24.03 3.65 2.20
CA ALA A 254 22.92 2.86 1.67
C ALA A 254 22.83 2.96 0.13
N VAL A 255 22.98 4.13 -0.45
CA VAL A 255 22.97 4.33 -1.91
C VAL A 255 24.17 3.61 -2.57
N ASN A 256 25.36 3.67 -1.98
CA ASN A 256 26.51 2.94 -2.48
C ASN A 256 26.31 1.42 -2.38
N GLU A 257 25.72 0.95 -1.31
CA GLU A 257 25.39 -0.46 -1.11
C GLU A 257 24.35 -0.93 -2.14
N TRP A 258 23.31 -0.14 -2.41
CA TRP A 258 22.34 -0.41 -3.47
C TRP A 258 23.00 -0.47 -4.84
N ARG A 259 23.86 0.50 -5.14
CA ARG A 259 24.59 0.56 -6.41
C ARG A 259 25.45 -0.70 -6.61
N THR A 260 26.18 -1.12 -5.58
CA THR A 260 27.03 -2.32 -5.65
C THR A 260 26.18 -3.60 -5.80
N THR A 261 25.04 -3.70 -5.13
CA THR A 261 24.10 -4.82 -5.25
C THR A 261 23.51 -4.87 -6.66
N LEU A 262 23.04 -3.75 -7.19
CA LEU A 262 22.52 -3.64 -8.57
C LEU A 262 23.59 -3.96 -9.64
N GLN A 263 24.85 -3.63 -9.38
CA GLN A 263 25.93 -3.98 -10.32
C GLN A 263 26.23 -5.49 -10.36
N LYS A 264 26.12 -6.15 -9.22
CA LYS A 264 26.41 -7.59 -9.08
C LYS A 264 25.25 -8.47 -9.54
N ASP A 265 24.01 -8.07 -9.27
CA ASP A 265 22.82 -8.90 -9.56
C ASP A 265 22.07 -8.39 -10.81
N ARG A 266 22.20 -9.15 -11.91
CA ARG A 266 21.49 -8.86 -13.17
C ARG A 266 19.98 -9.09 -13.06
N GLY A 267 19.55 -10.05 -12.24
CA GLY A 267 18.12 -10.34 -12.00
C GLY A 267 17.46 -9.16 -11.30
N LEU A 268 18.09 -8.66 -10.24
CA LEU A 268 17.63 -7.49 -9.49
C LEU A 268 17.53 -6.24 -10.37
N ARG A 269 18.51 -6.00 -11.26
CA ARG A 269 18.42 -4.88 -12.22
C ARG A 269 17.22 -4.98 -13.14
N LYS A 270 17.00 -6.18 -13.71
CA LYS A 270 15.85 -6.40 -14.61
C LYS A 270 14.53 -6.15 -13.90
N VAL A 271 14.35 -6.67 -12.68
CA VAL A 271 13.10 -6.44 -11.94
C VAL A 271 12.91 -4.96 -11.57
N CYS A 272 13.99 -4.23 -11.25
CA CYS A 272 13.91 -2.78 -11.03
C CYS A 272 13.45 -2.01 -12.27
N VAL A 273 13.90 -2.41 -13.46
CA VAL A 273 13.43 -1.80 -14.73
C VAL A 273 11.94 -2.09 -14.92
N VAL A 274 11.52 -3.33 -14.77
CA VAL A 274 10.09 -3.71 -14.87
C VAL A 274 9.24 -2.95 -13.84
N ALA A 275 9.72 -2.81 -12.61
CA ALA A 275 9.07 -2.10 -11.53
C ALA A 275 8.93 -0.58 -11.84
N ALA A 276 9.98 0.03 -12.39
CA ALA A 276 9.94 1.43 -12.83
C ALA A 276 8.95 1.63 -13.99
N MET A 277 8.91 0.72 -14.96
CA MET A 277 7.95 0.77 -16.07
C MET A 277 6.50 0.58 -15.59
N PHE A 278 6.27 -0.34 -14.64
CA PHE A 278 4.95 -0.52 -14.00
C PHE A 278 4.48 0.75 -13.29
N SER A 279 5.39 1.57 -12.73
CA SER A 279 5.02 2.81 -12.05
C SER A 279 4.26 3.80 -12.94
N ALA A 280 4.37 3.68 -14.28
CA ALA A 280 3.63 4.52 -15.21
C ALA A 280 2.11 4.42 -15.01
N VAL A 281 1.57 3.21 -14.72
CA VAL A 281 0.14 3.06 -14.45
C VAL A 281 -0.30 3.82 -13.21
N LEU A 282 0.58 3.86 -12.19
CA LEU A 282 0.30 4.54 -10.92
C LEU A 282 0.44 6.07 -11.03
N MET A 283 1.28 6.57 -11.94
CA MET A 283 1.38 8.01 -12.23
C MET A 283 0.20 8.53 -13.03
N LEU A 284 -0.40 7.68 -13.86
CA LEU A 284 -1.53 8.04 -14.72
C LEU A 284 -2.90 7.98 -14.00
N PHE A 285 -3.01 7.37 -12.81
CA PHE A 285 -4.32 7.14 -12.20
C PHE A 285 -5.16 8.42 -11.96
N PRO A 286 -4.61 9.60 -11.61
CA PRO A 286 -5.44 10.78 -11.42
C PRO A 286 -6.08 11.29 -12.71
N HIS A 287 -5.49 10.95 -13.85
CA HIS A 287 -5.90 11.44 -15.15
C HIS A 287 -7.02 10.63 -15.82
N TYR A 288 -7.30 9.38 -15.35
CA TYR A 288 -8.44 8.60 -15.87
C TYR A 288 -9.78 9.25 -15.53
N GLN A 289 -9.91 9.72 -14.29
CA GLN A 289 -11.11 10.40 -13.83
C GLN A 289 -11.27 11.78 -14.53
N ALA A 290 -10.17 12.52 -14.73
CA ALA A 290 -10.19 13.77 -15.47
C ALA A 290 -10.61 13.57 -16.93
N LEU A 291 -10.07 12.55 -17.64
CA LEU A 291 -10.52 12.19 -18.97
C LEU A 291 -12.03 11.93 -19.03
N ALA A 292 -12.54 11.13 -18.08
CA ALA A 292 -13.97 10.78 -18.04
C ALA A 292 -14.85 12.02 -17.84
N ARG A 293 -14.46 12.93 -16.94
CA ARG A 293 -15.16 14.18 -16.74
C ARG A 293 -15.13 15.08 -17.98
N ASP A 294 -13.95 15.32 -18.52
CA ASP A 294 -13.71 16.34 -19.54
C ASP A 294 -14.17 15.90 -20.94
N ARG A 295 -14.07 14.59 -21.23
CA ARG A 295 -14.39 14.06 -22.56
C ARG A 295 -15.72 13.33 -22.63
N LEU A 296 -16.17 12.71 -21.54
CA LEU A 296 -17.36 11.86 -21.51
C LEU A 296 -18.51 12.46 -20.72
N GLY A 297 -18.31 13.64 -20.11
CA GLY A 297 -19.33 14.31 -19.30
C GLY A 297 -19.83 13.49 -18.11
N THR A 298 -19.00 12.56 -17.61
CA THR A 298 -19.40 11.71 -16.48
C THR A 298 -19.61 12.53 -15.22
N THR A 299 -20.64 12.18 -14.47
CA THR A 299 -20.98 12.84 -13.22
C THR A 299 -20.20 12.24 -12.04
N LEU A 300 -20.15 12.97 -10.91
CA LEU A 300 -19.55 12.45 -9.67
C LEU A 300 -20.22 11.17 -9.16
N GLN A 301 -21.47 10.91 -9.54
CA GLN A 301 -22.19 9.68 -9.19
C GLN A 301 -21.52 8.43 -9.76
N SER A 302 -20.91 8.52 -10.94
CA SER A 302 -20.18 7.43 -11.57
C SER A 302 -19.00 6.97 -10.70
N LEU A 303 -18.45 7.83 -9.85
CA LEU A 303 -17.33 7.49 -8.95
C LEU A 303 -17.69 6.36 -7.99
N LEU A 304 -18.94 6.26 -7.55
CA LEU A 304 -19.38 5.15 -6.69
C LEU A 304 -19.19 3.80 -7.40
N THR A 305 -19.68 3.68 -8.63
CA THR A 305 -19.52 2.47 -9.43
C THR A 305 -18.04 2.13 -9.63
N TRP A 306 -17.21 3.12 -9.93
CA TRP A 306 -15.77 2.91 -10.14
C TRP A 306 -15.05 2.43 -8.88
N VAL A 307 -15.37 3.02 -7.72
CA VAL A 307 -14.84 2.60 -6.42
C VAL A 307 -15.23 1.16 -6.10
N VAL A 308 -16.50 0.80 -6.31
CA VAL A 308 -16.99 -0.56 -6.06
C VAL A 308 -16.31 -1.56 -6.99
N VAL A 309 -16.27 -1.27 -8.30
CA VAL A 309 -15.64 -2.14 -9.31
C VAL A 309 -14.16 -2.35 -9.03
N GLN A 310 -13.41 -1.28 -8.73
CA GLN A 310 -11.98 -1.39 -8.42
C GLN A 310 -11.74 -2.25 -7.17
N ASN A 311 -12.51 -2.05 -6.10
CA ASN A 311 -12.36 -2.85 -4.88
C ASN A 311 -12.79 -4.30 -5.06
N ALA A 312 -13.87 -4.56 -5.80
CA ALA A 312 -14.31 -5.90 -6.15
C ALA A 312 -13.26 -6.63 -7.01
N SER A 313 -12.72 -5.96 -8.03
CA SER A 313 -11.63 -6.49 -8.85
C SER A 313 -10.41 -6.84 -8.01
N THR A 314 -9.99 -5.97 -7.09
CA THR A 314 -8.89 -6.25 -6.16
C THR A 314 -9.18 -7.47 -5.29
N GLY A 315 -10.41 -7.58 -4.77
CA GLY A 315 -10.85 -8.71 -3.96
C GLY A 315 -10.79 -10.04 -4.71
N ILE A 316 -11.43 -10.08 -5.90
CA ILE A 316 -11.49 -11.29 -6.77
C ILE A 316 -10.09 -11.70 -7.21
N ALA A 317 -9.29 -10.73 -7.69
CA ALA A 317 -7.94 -11.02 -8.15
C ALA A 317 -7.03 -11.52 -7.01
N SER A 318 -7.23 -11.06 -5.77
CA SER A 318 -6.49 -11.58 -4.60
C SER A 318 -6.74 -13.06 -4.37
N LEU A 319 -7.97 -13.54 -4.58
CA LEU A 319 -8.33 -14.95 -4.43
C LEU A 319 -7.71 -15.84 -5.51
N VAL A 320 -7.52 -15.30 -6.72
CA VAL A 320 -6.97 -16.04 -7.87
C VAL A 320 -5.44 -16.02 -7.90
N VAL A 321 -4.85 -14.85 -7.63
CA VAL A 321 -3.40 -14.62 -7.77
C VAL A 321 -2.60 -15.43 -6.74
N GLY A 322 -3.09 -15.59 -5.51
CA GLY A 322 -2.40 -16.38 -4.48
C GLY A 322 -2.14 -17.83 -4.93
N PRO A 323 -3.19 -18.64 -5.18
CA PRO A 323 -3.04 -20.01 -5.66
C PRO A 323 -2.30 -20.12 -7.01
N LEU A 324 -2.45 -19.12 -7.90
CA LEU A 324 -1.76 -19.11 -9.18
C LEU A 324 -0.25 -18.91 -9.01
N THR A 325 0.15 -18.05 -8.08
CA THR A 325 1.57 -17.82 -7.72
C THR A 325 2.19 -19.10 -7.18
N ASP A 326 1.44 -19.87 -6.37
CA ASP A 326 1.92 -21.13 -5.83
C ASP A 326 2.13 -22.20 -6.92
N ARG A 327 1.27 -22.21 -7.94
CA ARG A 327 1.30 -23.22 -9.02
C ARG A 327 2.25 -22.88 -10.17
N ARG A 328 2.26 -21.62 -10.64
CA ARG A 328 2.99 -21.19 -11.84
C ARG A 328 4.28 -20.45 -11.59
N GLY A 329 4.56 -20.11 -10.32
CA GLY A 329 5.70 -19.29 -9.94
C GLY A 329 5.40 -17.79 -9.94
N THR A 330 6.22 -17.05 -9.19
CA THR A 330 6.02 -15.61 -8.94
C THR A 330 6.34 -14.78 -10.18
N ARG A 331 7.30 -15.20 -11.01
CA ARG A 331 7.71 -14.51 -12.24
C ARG A 331 6.57 -14.40 -13.25
N ASP A 332 5.97 -15.52 -13.61
CA ASP A 332 4.94 -15.58 -14.66
C ASP A 332 3.69 -14.80 -14.22
N VAL A 333 3.31 -14.94 -12.96
CA VAL A 333 2.19 -14.18 -12.38
C VAL A 333 2.48 -12.69 -12.39
N LEU A 334 3.70 -12.26 -12.04
CA LEU A 334 4.12 -10.87 -12.11
C LEU A 334 4.02 -10.33 -13.53
N ALA A 335 4.52 -11.07 -14.53
CA ALA A 335 4.47 -10.67 -15.93
C ALA A 335 3.03 -10.45 -16.40
N TRP A 336 2.12 -11.41 -16.13
CA TRP A 336 0.71 -11.29 -16.48
C TRP A 336 0.00 -10.15 -15.74
N LEU A 337 0.33 -9.88 -14.49
CA LEU A 337 -0.23 -8.76 -13.73
C LEU A 337 0.22 -7.40 -14.31
N VAL A 338 1.49 -7.27 -14.68
CA VAL A 338 2.00 -6.04 -15.32
C VAL A 338 1.36 -5.84 -16.70
N ILE A 339 1.24 -6.89 -17.52
CA ILE A 339 0.51 -6.81 -18.78
C ILE A 339 -0.97 -6.46 -18.54
N GLY A 340 -1.63 -7.12 -17.58
CA GLY A 340 -2.99 -6.81 -17.19
C GLY A 340 -3.19 -5.34 -16.80
N SER A 341 -2.21 -4.75 -16.12
CA SER A 341 -2.23 -3.33 -15.75
C SER A 341 -2.12 -2.38 -16.96
N SER A 342 -1.50 -2.80 -18.07
CA SER A 342 -1.42 -1.99 -19.29
C SER A 342 -2.78 -1.80 -19.98
N PHE A 343 -3.74 -2.69 -19.71
CA PHE A 343 -5.11 -2.51 -20.20
C PHE A 343 -5.82 -1.29 -19.58
N THR A 344 -5.39 -0.79 -18.44
CA THR A 344 -5.99 0.41 -17.83
C THR A 344 -5.92 1.62 -18.77
N PRO A 345 -4.73 2.14 -19.15
CA PRO A 345 -4.65 3.27 -20.06
C PRO A 345 -5.13 2.91 -21.48
N LEU A 346 -4.99 1.66 -21.92
CA LEU A 346 -5.51 1.22 -23.21
C LEU A 346 -7.04 1.34 -23.29
N LEU A 347 -7.76 0.80 -22.31
CA LEU A 347 -9.22 0.88 -22.27
C LEU A 347 -9.70 2.32 -22.15
N ALA A 348 -9.04 3.15 -21.34
CA ALA A 348 -9.35 4.56 -21.24
C ALA A 348 -9.23 5.26 -22.62
N THR A 349 -8.18 4.95 -23.38
CA THR A 349 -7.97 5.49 -24.74
C THR A 349 -9.04 5.03 -25.71
N VAL A 350 -9.35 3.73 -25.71
CA VAL A 350 -10.34 3.14 -26.62
C VAL A 350 -11.75 3.68 -26.34
N LEU A 351 -12.15 3.69 -25.05
CA LEU A 351 -13.46 4.18 -24.64
C LEU A 351 -13.63 5.67 -24.96
N ALA A 352 -12.56 6.48 -24.85
CA ALA A 352 -12.62 7.90 -25.22
C ALA A 352 -12.87 8.17 -26.71
N GLN A 353 -12.79 7.16 -27.57
CA GLN A 353 -13.11 7.27 -29.01
C GLN A 353 -14.55 6.88 -29.33
N LEU A 354 -15.26 6.28 -28.40
CA LEU A 354 -16.67 5.90 -28.57
C LEU A 354 -17.59 7.12 -28.42
N PRO A 355 -18.84 7.04 -28.92
CA PRO A 355 -19.87 8.04 -28.62
C PRO A 355 -20.00 8.25 -27.10
N HIS A 356 -20.22 9.51 -26.69
CA HIS A 356 -20.20 9.92 -25.26
C HIS A 356 -21.16 9.08 -24.39
N GLU A 357 -22.33 8.77 -24.90
CA GLU A 357 -23.35 7.98 -24.18
C GLU A 357 -22.82 6.57 -23.83
N ILE A 358 -22.29 5.88 -24.84
CA ILE A 358 -21.73 4.51 -24.68
C ILE A 358 -20.47 4.54 -23.80
N ALA A 359 -19.58 5.49 -24.08
CA ALA A 359 -18.32 5.62 -23.35
C ALA A 359 -18.54 5.90 -21.87
N GLY A 360 -19.47 6.82 -21.53
CA GLY A 360 -19.80 7.18 -20.17
C GLY A 360 -20.36 6.00 -19.36
N GLU A 361 -21.24 5.21 -19.97
CA GLU A 361 -21.80 4.01 -19.35
C GLU A 361 -20.78 2.89 -19.14
N LEU A 362 -19.82 2.73 -20.08
CA LEU A 362 -18.82 1.65 -20.03
C LEU A 362 -17.52 2.02 -19.31
N PHE A 363 -17.31 3.27 -18.92
CA PHE A 363 -16.02 3.73 -18.40
C PHE A 363 -15.57 3.01 -17.10
N TRP A 364 -16.51 2.43 -16.34
CA TRP A 364 -16.19 1.61 -15.17
C TRP A 364 -15.27 0.42 -15.49
N ILE A 365 -15.23 -0.04 -16.76
CA ILE A 365 -14.38 -1.15 -17.21
C ILE A 365 -12.89 -0.83 -17.01
N VAL A 366 -12.48 0.45 -17.10
CA VAL A 366 -11.11 0.92 -16.86
C VAL A 366 -10.64 0.57 -15.43
N TYR A 367 -11.55 0.54 -14.47
CA TYR A 367 -11.24 0.29 -13.08
C TYR A 367 -11.09 -1.21 -12.72
N VAL A 368 -11.43 -2.11 -13.63
CA VAL A 368 -11.19 -3.55 -13.47
C VAL A 368 -9.69 -3.85 -13.48
N PRO A 369 -8.89 -3.54 -14.52
CA PRO A 369 -7.45 -3.75 -14.50
C PRO A 369 -6.75 -2.82 -13.49
N LEU A 370 -7.28 -1.64 -13.19
CA LEU A 370 -6.73 -0.76 -12.16
C LEU A 370 -6.77 -1.42 -10.77
N GLY A 371 -7.76 -2.27 -10.51
CA GLY A 371 -7.86 -3.06 -9.28
C GLY A 371 -6.75 -4.11 -9.10
N LEU A 372 -5.98 -4.44 -10.15
CA LEU A 372 -4.83 -5.34 -10.04
C LEU A 372 -3.60 -4.69 -9.38
N ASN A 373 -3.50 -3.37 -9.41
CA ASN A 373 -2.29 -2.66 -8.96
C ASN A 373 -1.87 -2.96 -7.51
N PRO A 374 -2.75 -2.99 -6.50
CA PRO A 374 -2.36 -3.32 -5.13
C PRO A 374 -1.77 -4.72 -5.00
N ILE A 375 -2.26 -5.66 -5.83
CA ILE A 375 -1.78 -7.05 -5.85
C ILE A 375 -0.43 -7.11 -6.53
N THR A 376 -0.29 -6.45 -7.68
CA THR A 376 0.98 -6.36 -8.43
C THR A 376 2.11 -5.84 -7.54
N LEU A 377 1.86 -4.81 -6.73
CA LEU A 377 2.83 -4.29 -5.77
C LEU A 377 3.26 -5.33 -4.73
N LYS A 378 2.33 -6.15 -4.24
CA LYS A 378 2.64 -7.26 -3.31
C LYS A 378 3.46 -8.34 -4.00
N ILE A 379 3.15 -8.67 -5.25
CA ILE A 379 3.90 -9.66 -6.02
C ILE A 379 5.32 -9.18 -6.33
N PHE A 380 5.54 -7.88 -6.61
CA PHE A 380 6.89 -7.32 -6.69
C PHE A 380 7.68 -7.52 -5.40
N THR A 381 7.05 -7.30 -4.25
CA THR A 381 7.68 -7.52 -2.94
C THR A 381 8.02 -9.00 -2.73
N ASN A 382 7.10 -9.91 -3.02
CA ASN A 382 7.33 -11.34 -2.90
C ASN A 382 8.44 -11.82 -3.84
N TYR A 383 8.45 -11.35 -5.09
CA TYR A 383 9.49 -11.68 -6.05
C TYR A 383 10.88 -11.18 -5.60
N ALA A 384 10.95 -9.97 -5.02
CA ALA A 384 12.19 -9.45 -4.45
C ALA A 384 12.72 -10.33 -3.29
N LEU A 385 11.81 -10.86 -2.46
CA LEU A 385 12.16 -11.78 -1.37
C LEU A 385 12.68 -13.13 -1.91
N GLU A 386 12.04 -13.66 -2.96
CA GLU A 386 12.46 -14.93 -3.59
C GLU A 386 13.78 -14.78 -4.35
N LEU A 387 14.08 -13.59 -4.90
CA LEU A 387 15.31 -13.32 -5.63
C LEU A 387 16.53 -13.14 -4.71
N ALA A 388 16.32 -12.76 -3.46
CA ALA A 388 17.38 -12.49 -2.51
C ALA A 388 18.18 -13.77 -2.16
N PRO A 389 19.53 -13.75 -2.23
CA PRO A 389 20.37 -14.95 -2.01
C PRO A 389 20.24 -15.56 -0.62
N SER A 390 19.90 -14.74 0.38
CA SER A 390 19.76 -15.17 1.78
C SER A 390 18.69 -14.34 2.50
N LYS A 391 18.17 -14.86 3.62
CA LYS A 391 17.18 -14.16 4.44
C LYS A 391 17.69 -12.84 5.01
N SER A 392 18.98 -12.71 5.24
CA SER A 392 19.62 -11.45 5.69
C SER A 392 19.59 -10.36 4.63
N GLU A 393 19.52 -10.71 3.34
CA GLU A 393 19.46 -9.79 2.20
C GLU A 393 18.01 -9.36 1.84
N HIS A 394 16.98 -10.03 2.37
CA HIS A 394 15.58 -9.73 2.09
C HIS A 394 15.24 -8.24 2.21
N PRO A 395 15.59 -7.55 3.31
CA PRO A 395 15.25 -6.14 3.46
C PRO A 395 15.90 -5.26 2.38
N ARG A 396 17.13 -5.59 1.99
CA ARG A 396 17.86 -4.85 0.96
C ARG A 396 17.17 -4.97 -0.40
N TYR A 397 16.85 -6.20 -0.83
CA TYR A 397 16.20 -6.45 -2.12
C TYR A 397 14.81 -5.80 -2.19
N VAL A 398 13.99 -5.95 -1.16
CA VAL A 398 12.68 -5.28 -1.06
C VAL A 398 12.81 -3.77 -1.11
N SER A 399 13.80 -3.19 -0.42
CA SER A 399 14.04 -1.74 -0.43
C SER A 399 14.46 -1.23 -1.80
N ILE A 400 15.32 -1.95 -2.52
CA ILE A 400 15.77 -1.58 -3.87
C ILE A 400 14.62 -1.62 -4.87
N VAL A 401 13.81 -2.69 -4.86
CA VAL A 401 12.63 -2.82 -5.74
C VAL A 401 11.58 -1.76 -5.37
N GLY A 402 11.35 -1.53 -4.08
CA GLY A 402 10.46 -0.47 -3.59
C GLY A 402 10.90 0.92 -4.05
N ALA A 403 12.20 1.21 -4.02
CA ALA A 403 12.77 2.46 -4.54
C ALA A 403 12.60 2.56 -6.07
N ALA A 404 12.78 1.48 -6.81
CA ALA A 404 12.57 1.45 -8.25
C ALA A 404 11.11 1.76 -8.64
N ILE A 405 10.14 1.34 -7.82
CA ILE A 405 8.73 1.73 -7.97
C ILE A 405 8.52 3.20 -7.60
N ALA A 406 9.17 3.70 -6.54
CA ALA A 406 8.92 5.03 -5.99
C ALA A 406 9.60 6.17 -6.76
N LEU A 407 10.82 5.96 -7.26
CA LEU A 407 11.60 7.01 -7.92
C LEU A 407 10.89 7.67 -9.12
N PRO A 408 10.22 6.92 -10.04
CA PRO A 408 9.52 7.53 -11.16
C PRO A 408 8.41 8.52 -10.76
N PHE A 409 7.85 8.41 -9.55
CA PHE A 409 6.79 9.33 -9.09
C PHE A 409 7.24 10.79 -8.99
N VAL A 410 8.54 11.04 -8.88
CA VAL A 410 9.08 12.40 -8.94
C VAL A 410 8.74 13.09 -10.28
N LEU A 411 8.56 12.30 -11.34
CA LEU A 411 8.15 12.77 -12.66
C LEU A 411 6.64 12.97 -12.81
N SER A 412 5.83 12.52 -11.86
CA SER A 412 4.36 12.55 -11.98
C SER A 412 3.79 13.96 -12.18
N PRO A 413 4.29 15.04 -11.54
CA PRO A 413 3.83 16.39 -11.85
C PRO A 413 4.12 16.83 -13.30
N LEU A 414 5.29 16.43 -13.83
CA LEU A 414 5.65 16.68 -15.22
C LEU A 414 4.72 15.93 -16.18
N ILE A 415 4.38 14.66 -15.85
CA ILE A 415 3.39 13.88 -16.62
C ILE A 415 2.04 14.59 -16.60
N GLY A 416 1.63 15.18 -15.49
CA GLY A 416 0.42 15.98 -15.40
C GLY A 416 0.42 17.18 -16.36
N VAL A 417 1.52 17.93 -16.39
CA VAL A 417 1.69 19.04 -17.36
C VAL A 417 1.67 18.52 -18.80
N LEU A 418 2.33 17.40 -19.06
CA LEU A 418 2.32 16.80 -20.40
C LEU A 418 0.91 16.34 -20.81
N VAL A 419 0.09 15.84 -19.90
CA VAL A 419 -1.31 15.53 -20.18
C VAL A 419 -2.09 16.77 -20.60
N ASP A 420 -1.88 17.91 -19.95
CA ASP A 420 -2.55 19.18 -20.30
C ASP A 420 -2.09 19.73 -21.67
N VAL A 421 -0.80 19.57 -22.02
CA VAL A 421 -0.21 20.11 -23.25
C VAL A 421 -0.39 19.17 -24.45
N VAL A 422 -0.11 17.88 -24.28
CA VAL A 422 -0.09 16.88 -25.34
C VAL A 422 -1.44 16.20 -25.50
N GLY A 423 -2.19 16.07 -24.40
CA GLY A 423 -3.51 15.45 -24.33
C GLY A 423 -3.50 14.06 -23.68
N PHE A 424 -4.67 13.67 -23.17
CA PHE A 424 -4.86 12.40 -22.47
C PHE A 424 -4.53 11.18 -23.35
N GLN A 425 -5.00 11.17 -24.58
CA GLN A 425 -4.89 10.03 -25.48
C GLN A 425 -3.44 9.64 -25.75
N GLN A 426 -2.61 10.61 -26.12
CA GLN A 426 -1.19 10.39 -26.42
C GLN A 426 -0.44 9.88 -25.19
N MET A 427 -0.71 10.47 -24.03
CA MET A 427 -0.09 10.07 -22.78
C MET A 427 -0.52 8.67 -22.32
N PHE A 428 -1.78 8.30 -22.54
CA PHE A 428 -2.25 6.95 -22.21
C PHE A 428 -1.73 5.89 -23.17
N VAL A 429 -1.61 6.20 -24.47
CA VAL A 429 -0.94 5.31 -25.43
C VAL A 429 0.52 5.10 -25.04
N ALA A 430 1.25 6.17 -24.75
CA ALA A 430 2.64 6.07 -24.28
C ALA A 430 2.75 5.24 -23.00
N GLY A 431 1.87 5.49 -22.02
CA GLY A 431 1.78 4.69 -20.78
C GLY A 431 1.50 3.22 -21.04
N THR A 432 0.53 2.92 -21.93
CA THR A 432 0.23 1.53 -22.35
C THR A 432 1.47 0.83 -22.89
N LEU A 433 2.19 1.47 -23.80
CA LEU A 433 3.41 0.92 -24.41
C LEU A 433 4.51 0.67 -23.37
N VAL A 434 4.73 1.63 -22.46
CA VAL A 434 5.73 1.49 -21.41
C VAL A 434 5.37 0.32 -20.48
N ILE A 435 4.13 0.24 -20.00
CA ILE A 435 3.71 -0.81 -19.07
C ILE A 435 3.73 -2.18 -19.75
N ALA A 436 3.20 -2.29 -20.99
CA ALA A 436 3.19 -3.53 -21.74
C ALA A 436 4.61 -4.04 -22.02
N THR A 437 5.53 -3.14 -22.41
CA THR A 437 6.94 -3.48 -22.57
C THR A 437 7.55 -4.00 -21.25
N GLY A 438 7.23 -3.36 -20.11
CA GLY A 438 7.61 -3.85 -18.79
C GLY A 438 7.10 -5.27 -18.52
N GLY A 439 5.84 -5.55 -18.88
CA GLY A 439 5.25 -6.87 -18.75
C GLY A 439 5.92 -7.94 -19.63
N ILE A 440 6.25 -7.59 -20.88
CA ILE A 440 7.00 -8.48 -21.78
C ILE A 440 8.40 -8.76 -21.25
N LEU A 441 9.10 -7.74 -20.78
CA LEU A 441 10.42 -7.89 -20.16
C LEU A 441 10.37 -8.75 -18.89
N ALA A 442 9.25 -8.77 -18.18
CA ALA A 442 9.08 -9.57 -16.97
C ALA A 442 9.15 -11.08 -17.24
N PHE A 443 8.76 -11.57 -18.41
CA PHE A 443 8.98 -12.98 -18.78
C PHE A 443 10.46 -13.36 -18.90
N GLY A 444 11.34 -12.40 -19.16
CA GLY A 444 12.80 -12.57 -19.18
C GLY A 444 13.48 -12.48 -17.82
N LEU A 445 12.72 -12.37 -16.73
CA LEU A 445 13.23 -12.39 -15.36
C LEU A 445 13.67 -13.82 -14.96
N PRO A 446 14.65 -13.99 -14.09
CA PRO A 446 15.00 -15.31 -13.56
C PRO A 446 13.84 -15.91 -12.75
N GLU A 447 13.64 -17.24 -12.84
CA GLU A 447 12.70 -17.94 -11.98
C GLU A 447 13.44 -18.48 -10.74
N PRO A 448 13.24 -17.86 -9.55
CA PRO A 448 14.02 -18.21 -8.36
C PRO A 448 13.79 -19.66 -7.91
N ARG A 449 12.60 -20.22 -8.14
CA ARG A 449 12.25 -21.59 -7.74
C ARG A 449 13.05 -22.66 -8.51
N ASN A 450 13.37 -22.41 -9.77
CA ASN A 450 14.18 -23.35 -10.55
C ASN A 450 15.60 -23.46 -10.01
N GLN A 451 16.14 -22.39 -9.43
CA GLN A 451 17.47 -22.41 -8.80
C GLN A 451 17.48 -23.25 -7.51
N LEU A 452 16.41 -23.22 -6.72
CA LEU A 452 16.28 -24.03 -5.50
C LEU A 452 16.16 -25.52 -5.82
N ASN A 453 15.40 -25.89 -6.85
CA ASN A 453 15.26 -27.28 -7.29
C ASN A 453 16.60 -27.83 -7.80
N THR A 454 17.36 -27.05 -8.58
CA THR A 454 18.67 -27.47 -9.09
C THR A 454 19.71 -27.67 -7.97
N LEU A 455 19.65 -26.83 -6.91
CA LEU A 455 20.51 -26.98 -5.73
C LEU A 455 20.12 -28.20 -4.88
N GLN A 456 18.84 -28.51 -4.76
CA GLN A 456 18.37 -29.71 -4.07
C GLN A 456 18.75 -30.97 -4.84
N ASP A 457 18.63 -31.01 -6.16
CA ASP A 457 19.01 -32.14 -6.99
C ASP A 457 20.51 -32.38 -6.92
N MET A 458 21.36 -31.35 -6.89
CA MET A 458 22.80 -31.46 -6.74
C MET A 458 23.22 -31.97 -5.33
N THR A 459 22.42 -31.67 -4.29
CA THR A 459 22.68 -32.17 -2.94
C THR A 459 22.23 -33.62 -2.75
N PHE A 460 21.19 -34.07 -3.47
CA PHE A 460 20.76 -35.47 -3.48
C PHE A 460 21.67 -36.36 -4.34
N SER A 461 22.28 -35.82 -5.40
CA SER A 461 23.22 -36.57 -6.27
C SER A 461 24.61 -36.76 -5.65
N ARG A 462 24.90 -36.10 -4.54
CA ARG A 462 26.17 -36.25 -3.79
C ARG A 462 26.08 -37.13 -2.55
N LYS A 463 24.92 -37.69 -2.26
CA LYS A 463 24.74 -38.75 -1.26
C LYS A 463 24.51 -40.10 -1.94
#